data_007fd46bc7d36e0e6dbadf29a4f1af25
#
_entry.id   007fd46bc7d36e0e6dbadf29a4f1af25
#
_cell.length_a   1.000
_cell.length_b   1.000
_cell.length_c   1.000
_cell.angle_alpha   90.00
_cell.angle_beta   90.00
_cell.angle_gamma   90.00
#
_symmetry.space_group_name_H-M   'P 1'
#
loop_
_entity.id
_entity.type
_entity.pdbx_description
1 polymer ?
#
loop_
_entity_poly.entity_id
_entity_poly.type
_entity_poly.pdbx_seq_one_letter_code
_entity_poly.pdbx_strand_id
1 'polypeptide(L)'
;MIIREDAIYGRQSVDRKNSISIESQIEFCKYELRGGNFRKYTDKGYSGKNTDRPKFQEMMADIRRGLIKRVVVYKLDRISRSILDFATMMETFQEYNVEFVSSTEKFDTSTPMGRAMLNICIVFAQLERETIQKR
;
A
#
# COMPACT_ATOMS: atom_id res chain seq x y z
N MET A 1 -6.69 23.41 -9.55
CA MET A 1 -6.78 22.62 -8.30
C MET A 1 -6.66 21.15 -8.62
N ILE A 2 -5.72 20.45 -7.99
CA ILE A 2 -5.54 19.01 -8.17
C ILE A 2 -6.52 18.29 -7.24
N ILE A 3 -7.39 17.45 -7.82
CA ILE A 3 -8.30 16.62 -7.03
C ILE A 3 -7.59 15.30 -6.74
N ARG A 4 -7.44 14.99 -5.45
CA ARG A 4 -6.84 13.74 -5.01
C ARG A 4 -7.89 12.64 -5.07
N GLU A 5 -7.48 11.45 -5.49
CA GLU A 5 -8.37 10.31 -5.66
C GLU A 5 -7.94 9.13 -4.80
N ASP A 6 -8.88 8.21 -4.57
CA ASP A 6 -8.55 6.91 -4.00
C ASP A 6 -7.81 6.09 -5.05
N ALA A 7 -6.97 5.19 -4.59
CA ALA A 7 -6.26 4.23 -5.45
C ALA A 7 -6.48 2.82 -4.92
N ILE A 8 -6.63 1.87 -5.84
CA ILE A 8 -6.67 0.45 -5.50
C ILE A 8 -5.44 -0.18 -6.12
N TYR A 9 -4.65 -0.89 -5.31
CA TYR A 9 -3.52 -1.66 -5.80
C TYR A 9 -3.81 -3.15 -5.70
N GLY A 10 -3.61 -3.86 -6.81
CA GLY A 10 -3.77 -5.31 -6.88
C GLY A 10 -2.52 -5.96 -7.44
N ARG A 11 -2.16 -7.11 -6.89
CA ARG A 11 -1.01 -7.88 -7.35
C ARG A 11 -1.34 -9.37 -7.34
N GLN A 12 -0.85 -10.08 -8.36
CA GLN A 12 -1.00 -11.52 -8.46
C GLN A 12 0.31 -12.12 -8.97
N SER A 13 0.85 -13.08 -8.23
CA SER A 13 2.04 -13.83 -8.63
C SER A 13 1.66 -14.89 -9.66
N VAL A 14 2.58 -15.18 -10.60
CA VAL A 14 2.37 -16.22 -11.61
C VAL A 14 2.32 -17.62 -10.97
N ASP A 15 3.04 -17.81 -9.87
CA ASP A 15 3.29 -19.12 -9.29
C ASP A 15 2.24 -19.61 -8.31
N ARG A 16 1.21 -18.83 -8.03
CA ARG A 16 0.19 -19.20 -7.03
C ARG A 16 -1.13 -19.53 -7.71
N LYS A 17 -1.40 -20.83 -7.84
CA LYS A 17 -2.63 -21.32 -8.46
C LYS A 17 -3.88 -20.99 -7.63
N ASN A 18 -3.73 -20.77 -6.34
CA ASN A 18 -4.86 -20.52 -5.43
C ASN A 18 -4.96 -19.08 -4.96
N SER A 19 -4.27 -18.15 -5.63
CA SER A 19 -4.38 -16.75 -5.26
C SER A 19 -5.63 -16.13 -5.88
N ILE A 20 -6.25 -15.22 -5.15
CA ILE A 20 -7.41 -14.49 -5.65
C ILE A 20 -6.97 -13.60 -6.82
N SER A 21 -7.79 -13.56 -7.87
CA SER A 21 -7.48 -12.79 -9.06
C SER A 21 -7.44 -11.29 -8.77
N ILE A 22 -6.75 -10.55 -9.64
CA ILE A 22 -6.68 -9.09 -9.53
C ILE A 22 -8.09 -8.49 -9.61
N GLU A 23 -8.93 -8.99 -10.49
CA GLU A 23 -10.30 -8.50 -10.67
C GLU A 23 -11.11 -8.66 -9.39
N SER A 24 -10.99 -9.81 -8.73
CA SER A 24 -11.68 -10.06 -7.47
C SER A 24 -11.14 -9.17 -6.33
N GLN A 25 -9.82 -8.95 -6.30
CA GLN A 25 -9.23 -8.04 -5.33
C GLN A 25 -9.80 -6.63 -5.48
N ILE A 26 -9.92 -6.15 -6.70
CA ILE A 26 -10.45 -4.81 -6.96
C ILE A 26 -11.91 -4.71 -6.54
N GLU A 27 -12.73 -5.72 -6.87
CA GLU A 27 -14.13 -5.73 -6.47
C GLU A 27 -14.27 -5.69 -4.95
N PHE A 28 -13.44 -6.45 -4.24
CA PHE A 28 -13.44 -6.46 -2.78
C PHE A 28 -13.03 -5.09 -2.22
N CYS A 29 -12.02 -4.46 -2.81
CA CYS A 29 -11.52 -3.17 -2.34
C CYS A 29 -12.50 -2.04 -2.57
N LYS A 30 -13.40 -2.17 -3.53
CA LYS A 30 -14.39 -1.12 -3.81
C LYS A 30 -15.28 -0.81 -2.60
N TYR A 31 -15.46 -1.76 -1.70
CA TYR A 31 -16.24 -1.53 -0.49
C TYR A 31 -15.58 -0.54 0.47
N GLU A 32 -14.29 -0.29 0.31
CA GLU A 32 -13.56 0.63 1.18
C GLU A 32 -13.42 2.03 0.58
N LEU A 33 -13.95 2.26 -0.61
CA LEU A 33 -13.84 3.56 -1.28
C LEU A 33 -14.76 4.58 -0.65
N ARG A 34 -14.29 5.83 -0.57
CA ARG A 34 -15.05 6.96 -0.02
C ARG A 34 -15.38 8.01 -1.06
N GLY A 35 -15.35 7.66 -2.32
CA GLY A 35 -15.67 8.56 -3.40
C GLY A 35 -16.06 7.78 -4.63
N GLY A 36 -16.53 8.47 -5.67
CA GLY A 36 -16.98 7.80 -6.87
C GLY A 36 -15.84 7.31 -7.74
N ASN A 37 -14.79 8.10 -7.86
CA ASN A 37 -13.69 7.82 -8.77
C ASN A 37 -12.49 7.25 -8.03
N PHE A 38 -11.78 6.34 -8.69
CA PHE A 38 -10.56 5.79 -8.14
C PHE A 38 -9.58 5.47 -9.26
N ARG A 39 -8.30 5.42 -8.92
CA ARG A 39 -7.22 4.98 -9.81
C ARG A 39 -6.93 3.52 -9.55
N LYS A 40 -6.60 2.78 -10.61
CA LYS A 40 -6.33 1.35 -10.51
C LYS A 40 -4.88 1.08 -10.93
N TYR A 41 -4.14 0.39 -10.07
CA TYR A 41 -2.75 0.00 -10.32
C TYR A 41 -2.64 -1.50 -10.10
N THR A 42 -2.28 -2.25 -11.14
CA THR A 42 -2.24 -3.71 -11.04
C THR A 42 -0.94 -4.26 -11.62
N ASP A 43 -0.34 -5.20 -10.89
CA ASP A 43 0.87 -5.90 -11.32
C ASP A 43 0.60 -7.40 -11.31
N LYS A 44 0.54 -8.00 -12.49
CA LYS A 44 0.34 -9.43 -12.65
C LYS A 44 1.67 -10.09 -13.00
N GLY A 45 2.01 -11.15 -12.27
CA GLY A 45 3.25 -11.88 -12.49
C GLY A 45 4.44 -11.33 -11.71
N TYR A 46 4.22 -10.50 -10.69
CA TYR A 46 5.29 -9.89 -9.91
C TYR A 46 5.23 -10.35 -8.46
N SER A 47 6.41 -10.51 -7.84
CA SER A 47 6.53 -10.95 -6.46
C SER A 47 6.26 -9.81 -5.49
N GLY A 48 5.70 -10.15 -4.31
CA GLY A 48 5.57 -9.20 -3.20
C GLY A 48 6.84 -9.05 -2.38
N LYS A 49 7.91 -9.77 -2.73
CA LYS A 49 9.17 -9.74 -1.97
C LYS A 49 9.97 -8.48 -2.18
N ASN A 50 9.74 -7.76 -3.29
CA ASN A 50 10.44 -6.53 -3.57
C ASN A 50 9.49 -5.51 -4.16
N THR A 51 9.97 -4.26 -4.32
CA THR A 51 9.18 -3.16 -4.83
C THR A 51 9.41 -2.91 -6.32
N ASP A 52 10.12 -3.83 -7.01
CA ASP A 52 10.43 -3.70 -8.43
C ASP A 52 9.23 -4.18 -9.27
N ARG A 53 8.13 -3.42 -9.17
CA ARG A 53 6.86 -3.70 -9.85
C ARG A 53 6.42 -2.40 -10.54
N PRO A 54 6.23 -2.42 -11.87
CA PRO A 54 6.02 -1.18 -12.62
C PRO A 54 4.83 -0.34 -12.16
N LYS A 55 3.68 -0.95 -11.93
CA LYS A 55 2.47 -0.20 -11.53
C LYS A 55 2.54 0.26 -10.08
N PHE A 56 3.20 -0.51 -9.23
CA PHE A 56 3.47 -0.08 -7.86
C PHE A 56 4.34 1.18 -7.88
N GLN A 57 5.39 1.20 -8.69
CA GLN A 57 6.26 2.37 -8.78
C GLN A 57 5.52 3.57 -9.37
N GLU A 58 4.65 3.34 -10.33
CA GLU A 58 3.80 4.41 -10.89
C GLU A 58 2.89 5.00 -9.82
N MET A 59 2.28 4.14 -9.00
CA MET A 59 1.44 4.58 -7.89
C MET A 59 2.23 5.43 -6.90
N MET A 60 3.44 4.99 -6.54
CA MET A 60 4.28 5.75 -5.61
C MET A 60 4.66 7.11 -6.19
N ALA A 61 4.93 7.18 -7.50
CA ALA A 61 5.20 8.46 -8.16
C ALA A 61 3.97 9.38 -8.11
N ASP A 62 2.78 8.84 -8.33
CA ASP A 62 1.54 9.61 -8.28
C ASP A 62 1.22 10.08 -6.86
N ILE A 63 1.59 9.30 -5.84
CA ILE A 63 1.50 9.72 -4.44
C ILE A 63 2.36 10.97 -4.22
N ARG A 64 3.60 10.97 -4.72
CA ARG A 64 4.51 12.10 -4.57
C ARG A 64 4.06 13.33 -5.35
N ARG A 65 3.26 13.13 -6.39
CA ARG A 65 2.66 14.23 -7.16
C ARG A 65 1.40 14.80 -6.50
N GLY A 66 0.95 14.20 -5.41
CA GLY A 66 -0.25 14.67 -4.71
C GLY A 66 -1.55 14.28 -5.37
N LEU A 67 -1.57 13.21 -6.16
CA LEU A 67 -2.76 12.78 -6.90
C LEU A 67 -3.61 11.78 -6.14
N ILE A 68 -3.07 11.19 -5.05
CA ILE A 68 -3.73 10.11 -4.32
C ILE A 68 -3.94 10.52 -2.88
N LYS A 69 -5.15 10.27 -2.36
CA LYS A 69 -5.49 10.56 -0.96
C LYS A 69 -5.57 9.29 -0.10
N ARG A 70 -5.76 8.12 -0.72
CA ARG A 70 -5.99 6.89 0.01
C ARG A 70 -5.62 5.71 -0.89
N VAL A 71 -4.88 4.74 -0.34
CA VAL A 71 -4.54 3.51 -1.06
C VAL A 71 -5.24 2.35 -0.37
N VAL A 72 -5.96 1.54 -1.14
CA VAL A 72 -6.68 0.37 -0.65
C VAL A 72 -6.10 -0.88 -1.29
N VAL A 73 -5.81 -1.89 -0.47
CA VAL A 73 -5.35 -3.19 -0.94
C VAL A 73 -6.24 -4.29 -0.37
N TYR A 74 -6.29 -5.43 -1.04
CA TYR A 74 -7.06 -6.58 -0.56
C TYR A 74 -6.45 -7.15 0.72
N LYS A 75 -5.13 -7.40 0.71
CA LYS A 75 -4.36 -7.89 1.85
C LYS A 75 -3.01 -7.19 1.89
N LEU A 76 -2.40 -7.13 3.07
CA LEU A 76 -1.07 -6.53 3.23
C LEU A 76 -0.02 -7.18 2.32
N ASP A 77 -0.08 -8.50 2.13
CA ASP A 77 0.89 -9.21 1.31
C ASP A 77 0.79 -8.88 -0.19
N ARG A 78 -0.29 -8.22 -0.62
CA ARG A 78 -0.41 -7.75 -1.99
C ARG A 78 0.44 -6.52 -2.24
N ILE A 79 0.72 -5.74 -1.21
CA ILE A 79 1.53 -4.53 -1.39
C ILE A 79 2.99 -4.76 -0.99
N SER A 80 3.24 -5.57 0.05
CA SER A 80 4.62 -5.90 0.44
C SER A 80 4.65 -7.14 1.32
N ARG A 81 5.70 -7.95 1.16
CA ARG A 81 6.01 -9.07 2.06
C ARG A 81 7.21 -8.76 2.95
N SER A 82 7.88 -7.65 2.71
CA SER A 82 9.00 -7.20 3.52
C SER A 82 8.50 -6.21 4.55
N ILE A 83 8.75 -6.49 5.83
CA ILE A 83 8.34 -5.60 6.92
C ILE A 83 9.04 -4.24 6.78
N LEU A 84 10.33 -4.25 6.42
CA LEU A 84 11.08 -3.02 6.25
C LEU A 84 10.55 -2.19 5.08
N ASP A 85 10.29 -2.83 3.94
CA ASP A 85 9.72 -2.13 2.77
C ASP A 85 8.35 -1.55 3.10
N PHE A 86 7.52 -2.30 3.82
CA PHE A 86 6.21 -1.82 4.23
C PHE A 86 6.33 -0.61 5.17
N ALA A 87 7.23 -0.68 6.15
CA ALA A 87 7.43 0.41 7.09
C ALA A 87 7.93 1.67 6.38
N THR A 88 8.86 1.52 5.44
CA THR A 88 9.38 2.63 4.64
C THR A 88 8.26 3.25 3.78
N MET A 89 7.40 2.41 3.23
CA MET A 89 6.24 2.85 2.46
C MET A 89 5.28 3.66 3.33
N MET A 90 5.06 3.22 4.58
CA MET A 90 4.18 3.96 5.51
C MET A 90 4.75 5.33 5.86
N GLU A 91 6.09 5.46 5.93
CA GLU A 91 6.71 6.79 6.10
C GLU A 91 6.34 7.71 4.94
N THR A 92 6.42 7.21 3.71
CA THR A 92 6.07 7.99 2.52
C THR A 92 4.59 8.37 2.55
N PHE A 93 3.72 7.45 2.92
CA PHE A 93 2.28 7.73 3.01
C PHE A 93 2.01 8.83 4.04
N GLN A 94 2.67 8.78 5.18
CA GLN A 94 2.52 9.82 6.21
C GLN A 94 3.02 11.17 5.70
N GLU A 95 4.16 11.19 5.03
CA GLU A 95 4.75 12.42 4.49
C GLU A 95 3.82 13.14 3.51
N TYR A 96 3.12 12.37 2.68
CA TYR A 96 2.23 12.94 1.66
C TYR A 96 0.75 12.91 2.06
N ASN A 97 0.46 12.64 3.32
CA ASN A 97 -0.90 12.59 3.88
C ASN A 97 -1.81 11.63 3.12
N VAL A 98 -1.30 10.44 2.81
CA VAL A 98 -2.07 9.39 2.14
C VAL A 98 -2.50 8.35 3.18
N GLU A 99 -3.80 8.07 3.23
CA GLU A 99 -4.32 7.00 4.08
C GLU A 99 -4.08 5.65 3.44
N PHE A 100 -3.96 4.61 4.25
CA PHE A 100 -3.76 3.24 3.78
C PHE A 100 -4.78 2.31 4.42
N VAL A 101 -5.37 1.44 3.61
CA VAL A 101 -6.36 0.48 4.08
C VAL A 101 -6.06 -0.90 3.51
N SER A 102 -5.98 -1.90 4.40
CA SER A 102 -5.97 -3.31 4.00
C SER A 102 -7.34 -3.89 4.34
N SER A 103 -8.06 -4.33 3.33
CA SER A 103 -9.48 -4.67 3.49
C SER A 103 -9.71 -5.89 4.38
N THR A 104 -8.97 -6.98 4.17
CA THR A 104 -9.20 -8.22 4.91
C THR A 104 -8.72 -8.16 6.35
N GLU A 105 -7.62 -7.48 6.63
CA GLU A 105 -7.07 -7.35 7.97
C GLU A 105 -7.69 -6.20 8.76
N LYS A 106 -8.54 -5.41 8.11
CA LYS A 106 -9.15 -4.23 8.72
C LYS A 106 -8.13 -3.23 9.26
N PHE A 107 -6.97 -3.18 8.63
CA PHE A 107 -5.93 -2.19 8.94
C PHE A 107 -6.27 -0.91 8.18
N ASP A 108 -6.51 0.18 8.91
CA ASP A 108 -6.94 1.45 8.32
C ASP A 108 -6.28 2.60 9.07
N THR A 109 -5.36 3.30 8.42
CA THR A 109 -4.58 4.36 9.07
C THR A 109 -5.41 5.61 9.37
N SER A 110 -6.65 5.68 8.89
CA SER A 110 -7.56 6.77 9.26
C SER A 110 -8.21 6.56 10.63
N THR A 111 -8.10 5.36 11.20
CA THR A 111 -8.63 5.06 12.53
C THR A 111 -7.56 5.25 13.59
N PRO A 112 -7.94 5.49 14.87
CA PRO A 112 -6.94 5.60 15.94
C PRO A 112 -6.04 4.38 16.08
N MET A 113 -6.62 3.18 16.00
CA MET A 113 -5.82 1.94 16.09
C MET A 113 -4.86 1.81 14.91
N GLY A 114 -5.35 2.09 13.70
CA GLY A 114 -4.51 2.03 12.49
C GLY A 114 -3.39 3.07 12.54
N ARG A 115 -3.65 4.25 13.08
CA ARG A 115 -2.63 5.30 13.23
C ARG A 115 -1.55 4.86 14.22
N ALA A 116 -1.95 4.20 15.31
CA ALA A 116 -0.98 3.66 16.27
C ALA A 116 -0.10 2.61 15.60
N MET A 117 -0.68 1.73 14.81
CA MET A 117 0.07 0.72 14.06
C MET A 117 1.02 1.36 13.05
N LEU A 118 0.56 2.42 12.37
CA LEU A 118 1.39 3.18 11.45
C LEU A 118 2.63 3.75 12.16
N ASN A 119 2.42 4.35 13.34
CA ASN A 119 3.53 4.92 14.11
C ASN A 119 4.53 3.85 14.54
N ILE A 120 4.06 2.67 14.91
CA ILE A 120 4.93 1.54 15.26
C ILE A 120 5.77 1.13 14.04
N CYS A 121 5.18 1.05 12.87
CA CYS A 121 5.90 0.72 11.64
C CYS A 121 6.99 1.74 11.34
N ILE A 122 6.70 3.03 11.52
CA ILE A 122 7.66 4.11 11.26
C ILE A 122 8.83 4.01 12.22
N VAL A 123 8.57 3.77 13.51
CA VAL A 123 9.63 3.59 14.51
C VAL A 123 10.50 2.40 14.15
N PHE A 124 9.88 1.29 13.71
CA PHE A 124 10.61 0.11 13.27
C PHE A 124 11.56 0.44 12.12
N ALA A 125 11.09 1.18 11.11
CA ALA A 125 11.92 1.56 9.97
C ALA A 125 13.12 2.41 10.40
N GLN A 126 12.89 3.36 11.33
CA GLN A 126 13.96 4.20 11.85
C GLN A 126 15.00 3.38 12.62
N LEU A 127 14.54 2.44 13.45
CA LEU A 127 15.41 1.57 14.21
C LEU A 127 16.28 0.69 13.30
N GLU A 128 15.69 0.14 12.26
CA GLU A 128 16.43 -0.69 11.29
C GLU A 128 17.52 0.11 10.59
N ARG A 129 17.24 1.34 10.19
CA ARG A 129 18.25 2.20 9.56
C ARG A 129 19.40 2.51 10.51
N GLU A 130 19.10 2.84 11.77
CA GLU A 130 20.13 3.11 12.78
C GLU A 130 20.98 1.87 13.04
N THR A 131 20.38 0.71 13.10
CA THR A 131 21.10 -0.55 13.32
C THR A 131 22.05 -0.83 12.17
N ILE A 132 21.63 -0.60 10.93
CA ILE A 132 22.47 -0.80 9.76
C ILE A 132 23.67 0.17 9.77
N GLN A 133 23.45 1.42 10.16
CA GLN A 133 24.51 2.42 10.19
C GLN A 133 25.60 2.12 11.22
N LYS A 134 25.26 1.38 12.28
CA LYS A 134 26.22 1.04 13.33
C LYS A 134 27.06 -0.21 13.03
N ARG A 135 26.79 -0.91 11.94
CA ARG A 135 27.54 -2.10 11.54
C ARG A 135 28.85 -1.76 10.77
#